data_c73d7714daaa5cfa6bcd89a93fe6fab8
#
_entry.id   c73d7714daaa5cfa6bcd89a93fe6fab8
#
_cell.length_a   1.000
_cell.length_b   1.000
_cell.length_c   1.000
_cell.angle_alpha   90.00
_cell.angle_beta   90.00
_cell.angle_gamma   90.00
#
_symmetry.space_group_name_H-M   'P 1'
#
loop_
_entity.id
_entity.type
_entity.pdbx_description
1 polymer ?
#
loop_
_entity_poly.entity_id
_entity_poly.type
_entity_poly.pdbx_seq_one_letter_code
_entity_poly.pdbx_strand_id
1 'polypeptide(L)'
;MTERNLDFDRIINRKNTDCLKYDFAVKRGMPADVLPLWVADMDFETSSYIEDALVERAKMGIYGYSDAQTPYFEAVAGWMKRHHNWEPKEEWLIKTPGVVFALAMAVKAYTAPGDAVLIQSPVYYPFSEVIADNGRRVVSSTLVLGDDNRYHMDVADFEEKLKAENVKLFFLCNPHNPVGRVWTKEELTAIGDLCVQYGVTVVSDEIHGDFIFKGEHQVFAAIKKEYEDITITCTAPSKTFNLASMMMSNIFIANPELRAKFRKQLDAAGTSQLGVMGLVACETAYNKGEEWYEAMLSYVKANAEFTKQ
;
A
#
# COMPACT_ATOMS: atom_id res chain seq x y z
N MET A 1 3.37 -29.89 -3.26
CA MET A 1 2.65 -29.30 -4.41
C MET A 1 3.61 -28.35 -5.09
N THR A 2 3.54 -28.19 -6.38
CA THR A 2 4.32 -27.21 -7.16
C THR A 2 3.42 -26.07 -7.60
N GLU A 3 3.96 -24.86 -7.77
CA GLU A 3 3.25 -23.72 -8.34
C GLU A 3 2.77 -24.06 -9.77
N ARG A 4 1.53 -23.71 -10.10
CA ARG A 4 0.90 -24.05 -11.39
C ARG A 4 0.60 -22.82 -12.26
N ASN A 5 0.42 -21.66 -11.65
CA ASN A 5 -0.04 -20.43 -12.30
C ASN A 5 1.14 -19.54 -12.71
N LEU A 6 2.05 -20.08 -13.54
CA LEU A 6 3.24 -19.40 -14.04
C LEU A 6 3.15 -19.03 -15.54
N ASP A 7 2.00 -19.28 -16.19
CA ASP A 7 1.75 -18.89 -17.59
C ASP A 7 1.13 -17.49 -17.65
N PHE A 8 1.97 -16.47 -17.63
CA PHE A 8 1.55 -15.06 -17.68
C PHE A 8 1.16 -14.59 -19.09
N ASP A 9 1.40 -15.39 -20.15
CA ASP A 9 0.93 -15.11 -21.50
C ASP A 9 -0.51 -15.58 -21.73
N ARG A 10 -1.06 -16.37 -20.82
CA ARG A 10 -2.42 -16.86 -20.89
C ARG A 10 -3.43 -15.71 -20.80
N ILE A 11 -4.24 -15.57 -21.86
CA ILE A 11 -5.29 -14.55 -21.90
C ILE A 11 -6.51 -15.04 -21.11
N ILE A 12 -6.87 -14.32 -20.05
CA ILE A 12 -8.02 -14.60 -19.21
C ILE A 12 -9.12 -13.60 -19.54
N ASN A 13 -10.28 -14.09 -19.97
CA ASN A 13 -11.44 -13.24 -20.21
C ASN A 13 -12.08 -12.81 -18.88
N ARG A 14 -11.96 -11.53 -18.55
CA ARG A 14 -12.54 -10.93 -17.33
C ARG A 14 -13.85 -10.17 -17.57
N LYS A 15 -14.42 -10.21 -18.78
CA LYS A 15 -15.74 -9.62 -19.07
C LYS A 15 -16.85 -10.45 -18.43
N ASN A 16 -17.85 -9.78 -17.90
CA ASN A 16 -18.99 -10.36 -17.16
C ASN A 16 -18.57 -11.08 -15.86
N THR A 17 -17.55 -10.56 -15.19
CA THR A 17 -17.08 -11.04 -13.89
C THR A 17 -17.18 -9.96 -12.81
N ASP A 18 -17.94 -8.90 -13.05
CA ASP A 18 -17.99 -7.68 -12.24
C ASP A 18 -16.63 -6.97 -12.12
N CYS A 19 -15.74 -7.22 -13.07
CA CYS A 19 -14.43 -6.60 -13.10
C CYS A 19 -14.50 -5.10 -13.35
N LEU A 20 -14.05 -4.32 -12.37
CA LEU A 20 -14.08 -2.86 -12.43
C LEU A 20 -13.39 -2.30 -13.68
N LYS A 21 -12.33 -2.95 -14.13
CA LYS A 21 -11.48 -2.57 -15.25
C LYS A 21 -12.16 -2.78 -16.61
N TYR A 22 -12.94 -3.86 -16.76
CA TYR A 22 -13.60 -4.22 -18.01
C TYR A 22 -15.09 -3.91 -18.04
N ASP A 23 -15.85 -4.31 -17.02
CA ASP A 23 -17.31 -4.26 -17.06
C ASP A 23 -17.88 -2.87 -16.75
N PHE A 24 -17.07 -1.99 -16.13
CA PHE A 24 -17.48 -0.65 -15.76
C PHE A 24 -16.84 0.47 -16.59
N ALA A 25 -16.12 0.15 -17.67
CA ALA A 25 -15.45 1.13 -18.52
C ALA A 25 -16.44 2.20 -19.06
N VAL A 26 -17.55 1.76 -19.64
CA VAL A 26 -18.58 2.65 -20.22
C VAL A 26 -19.21 3.55 -19.15
N LYS A 27 -19.51 3.02 -17.96
CA LYS A 27 -20.06 3.81 -16.84
C LYS A 27 -19.08 4.89 -16.36
N ARG A 28 -17.79 4.73 -16.65
CA ARG A 28 -16.71 5.67 -16.34
C ARG A 28 -16.37 6.60 -17.50
N GLY A 29 -17.21 6.61 -18.54
CA GLY A 29 -17.04 7.49 -19.70
C GLY A 29 -15.97 7.04 -20.71
N MET A 30 -15.54 5.77 -20.64
CA MET A 30 -14.54 5.22 -21.55
C MET A 30 -15.19 4.39 -22.68
N PRO A 31 -14.55 4.24 -23.84
CA PRO A 31 -15.03 3.35 -24.90
C PRO A 31 -15.19 1.91 -24.41
N ALA A 32 -16.18 1.18 -24.94
CA ALA A 32 -16.44 -0.21 -24.55
C ALA A 32 -15.32 -1.19 -24.93
N ASP A 33 -14.50 -0.83 -25.91
CA ASP A 33 -13.38 -1.61 -26.45
C ASP A 33 -12.01 -1.10 -26.02
N VAL A 34 -11.96 -0.16 -25.06
CA VAL A 34 -10.70 0.40 -24.59
C VAL A 34 -9.81 -0.69 -23.98
N LEU A 35 -8.52 -0.66 -24.31
CA LEU A 35 -7.51 -1.45 -23.59
C LEU A 35 -7.29 -0.83 -22.21
N PRO A 36 -7.67 -1.50 -21.13
CA PRO A 36 -7.64 -0.89 -19.79
C PRO A 36 -6.23 -0.91 -19.21
N LEU A 37 -5.68 0.28 -18.97
CA LEU A 37 -4.36 0.48 -18.34
C LEU A 37 -4.44 1.37 -17.07
N TRP A 38 -5.62 1.53 -16.46
CA TRP A 38 -5.83 2.49 -15.36
C TRP A 38 -5.94 1.88 -13.96
N VAL A 39 -6.49 0.70 -13.80
CA VAL A 39 -6.59 0.03 -12.48
C VAL A 39 -5.41 -0.91 -12.32
N ALA A 40 -4.69 -0.75 -11.22
CA ALA A 40 -3.49 -1.56 -10.95
C ALA A 40 -3.84 -2.91 -10.31
N ASP A 41 -4.72 -3.67 -10.96
CA ASP A 41 -4.87 -5.12 -10.79
C ASP A 41 -4.35 -5.82 -12.04
N MET A 42 -3.76 -6.99 -11.87
CA MET A 42 -3.16 -7.76 -12.96
C MET A 42 -4.22 -8.61 -13.67
N ASP A 43 -3.93 -8.98 -14.92
CA ASP A 43 -4.75 -9.93 -15.68
C ASP A 43 -4.19 -11.37 -15.59
N PHE A 44 -3.35 -11.63 -14.60
CA PHE A 44 -2.79 -12.95 -14.27
C PHE A 44 -3.59 -13.62 -13.15
N GLU A 45 -3.66 -14.94 -13.17
CA GLU A 45 -4.11 -15.71 -12.00
C GLU A 45 -3.11 -15.49 -10.86
N THR A 46 -3.60 -15.40 -9.63
CA THR A 46 -2.72 -15.39 -8.46
C THR A 46 -2.04 -16.76 -8.28
N SER A 47 -1.11 -16.86 -7.33
CA SER A 47 -0.45 -18.13 -7.00
C SER A 47 -1.46 -19.25 -6.73
N SER A 48 -1.21 -20.42 -7.32
CA SER A 48 -2.06 -21.61 -7.16
C SER A 48 -2.14 -22.07 -5.69
N TYR A 49 -1.16 -21.78 -4.87
CA TYR A 49 -1.22 -22.05 -3.43
C TYR A 49 -2.30 -21.20 -2.74
N ILE A 50 -2.46 -19.95 -3.18
CA ILE A 50 -3.51 -19.06 -2.65
C ILE A 50 -4.88 -19.56 -3.09
N GLU A 51 -5.03 -19.93 -4.37
CA GLU A 51 -6.26 -20.49 -4.91
C GLU A 51 -6.67 -21.73 -4.14
N ASP A 52 -5.77 -22.71 -3.97
CA ASP A 52 -6.03 -23.95 -3.24
C ASP A 52 -6.45 -23.67 -1.78
N ALA A 53 -5.78 -22.76 -1.10
CA ALA A 53 -6.11 -22.41 0.29
C ALA A 53 -7.49 -21.76 0.41
N LEU A 54 -7.87 -20.90 -0.54
CA LEU A 54 -9.19 -20.28 -0.59
C LEU A 54 -10.28 -21.33 -0.86
N VAL A 55 -10.05 -22.25 -1.79
CA VAL A 55 -10.97 -23.35 -2.11
C VAL A 55 -11.17 -24.25 -0.88
N GLU A 56 -10.09 -24.66 -0.20
CA GLU A 56 -10.19 -25.48 1.03
C GLU A 56 -10.94 -24.74 2.14
N ARG A 57 -10.68 -23.44 2.31
CA ARG A 57 -11.42 -22.65 3.30
C ARG A 57 -12.91 -22.53 2.94
N ALA A 58 -13.23 -22.37 1.66
CA ALA A 58 -14.62 -22.31 1.17
C ALA A 58 -15.37 -23.62 1.39
N LYS A 59 -14.74 -24.77 1.19
CA LYS A 59 -15.32 -26.09 1.41
C LYS A 59 -15.79 -26.35 2.86
N MET A 60 -15.20 -25.66 3.85
CA MET A 60 -15.68 -25.77 5.24
C MET A 60 -17.13 -25.29 5.42
N GLY A 61 -17.61 -24.40 4.56
CA GLY A 61 -19.00 -23.92 4.56
C GLY A 61 -19.41 -23.09 5.79
N ILE A 62 -18.46 -22.73 6.68
CA ILE A 62 -18.71 -21.94 7.89
C ILE A 62 -17.91 -20.64 7.80
N TYR A 63 -18.60 -19.51 7.71
CA TYR A 63 -18.03 -18.17 7.56
C TYR A 63 -18.33 -17.29 8.79
N GLY A 64 -18.06 -17.86 9.98
CA GLY A 64 -18.22 -17.15 11.26
C GLY A 64 -17.16 -16.07 11.47
N TYR A 65 -17.31 -15.31 12.54
CA TYR A 65 -16.33 -14.31 12.93
C TYR A 65 -14.93 -14.94 13.08
N SER A 66 -13.94 -14.29 12.47
CA SER A 66 -12.56 -14.79 12.44
C SER A 66 -11.60 -13.64 12.70
N ASP A 67 -10.47 -13.94 13.30
CA ASP A 67 -9.37 -13.00 13.43
C ASP A 67 -8.03 -13.70 13.20
N ALA A 68 -6.99 -12.92 12.87
CA ALA A 68 -5.65 -13.42 12.67
C ALA A 68 -5.03 -13.90 14.00
N GLN A 69 -4.24 -14.96 13.91
CA GLN A 69 -3.43 -15.48 15.00
C GLN A 69 -1.96 -15.24 14.71
N THR A 70 -1.08 -15.66 15.64
CA THR A 70 0.37 -15.53 15.50
C THR A 70 0.94 -16.03 14.16
N PRO A 71 0.50 -17.17 13.56
CA PRO A 71 1.00 -17.59 12.25
C PRO A 71 0.76 -16.58 11.13
N TYR A 72 -0.33 -15.82 11.18
CA TYR A 72 -0.57 -14.72 10.23
C TYR A 72 0.50 -13.63 10.37
N PHE A 73 0.76 -13.21 11.61
CA PHE A 73 1.81 -12.22 11.87
C PHE A 73 3.18 -12.73 11.40
N GLU A 74 3.52 -13.98 11.73
CA GLU A 74 4.78 -14.60 11.33
C GLU A 74 4.96 -14.62 9.81
N ALA A 75 3.88 -14.90 9.04
CA ALA A 75 3.90 -14.84 7.59
C ALA A 75 4.21 -13.43 7.08
N VAL A 76 3.50 -12.41 7.60
CA VAL A 76 3.70 -11.02 7.21
C VAL A 76 5.10 -10.52 7.61
N ALA A 77 5.52 -10.74 8.86
CA ALA A 77 6.84 -10.33 9.34
C ALA A 77 7.97 -11.05 8.62
N GLY A 78 7.78 -12.34 8.31
CA GLY A 78 8.73 -13.13 7.51
C GLY A 78 8.93 -12.57 6.11
N TRP A 79 7.86 -12.12 5.45
CA TRP A 79 7.93 -11.42 4.16
C TRP A 79 8.71 -10.11 4.28
N MET A 80 8.35 -9.27 5.25
CA MET A 80 9.02 -7.99 5.47
C MET A 80 10.51 -8.16 5.76
N LYS A 81 10.88 -9.19 6.50
CA LYS A 81 12.28 -9.51 6.78
C LYS A 81 13.03 -9.95 5.52
N ARG A 82 12.46 -10.87 4.71
CA ARG A 82 13.13 -11.41 3.51
C ARG A 82 13.30 -10.36 2.41
N HIS A 83 12.24 -9.56 2.16
CA HIS A 83 12.22 -8.64 1.01
C HIS A 83 12.62 -7.21 1.33
N HIS A 84 12.47 -6.78 2.59
CA HIS A 84 12.68 -5.38 2.98
C HIS A 84 13.65 -5.21 4.16
N ASN A 85 14.28 -6.30 4.62
CA ASN A 85 15.21 -6.30 5.76
C ASN A 85 14.66 -5.55 7.00
N TRP A 86 13.36 -5.73 7.27
CA TRP A 86 12.65 -5.11 8.37
C TRP A 86 11.93 -6.14 9.23
N GLU A 87 12.07 -6.03 10.55
CA GLU A 87 11.49 -6.96 11.53
C GLU A 87 10.47 -6.21 12.42
N PRO A 88 9.21 -6.04 11.97
CA PRO A 88 8.18 -5.43 12.80
C PRO A 88 7.80 -6.36 13.97
N LYS A 89 7.22 -5.78 15.04
CA LYS A 89 6.71 -6.56 16.17
C LYS A 89 5.21 -6.84 16.03
N GLU A 90 4.76 -7.97 16.60
CA GLU A 90 3.35 -8.39 16.51
C GLU A 90 2.39 -7.34 17.09
N GLU A 91 2.76 -6.72 18.20
CA GLU A 91 1.95 -5.67 18.84
C GLU A 91 1.75 -4.40 17.99
N TRP A 92 2.61 -4.18 16.97
CA TRP A 92 2.48 -3.04 16.06
C TRP A 92 1.44 -3.25 14.98
N LEU A 93 1.09 -4.52 14.72
CA LEU A 93 0.21 -4.89 13.62
C LEU A 93 -1.25 -4.51 13.90
N ILE A 94 -1.84 -3.81 12.96
CA ILE A 94 -3.27 -3.56 12.84
C ILE A 94 -3.70 -3.94 11.42
N LYS A 95 -4.78 -4.69 11.30
CA LYS A 95 -5.34 -5.08 10.00
C LYS A 95 -6.46 -4.15 9.60
N THR A 96 -6.53 -3.77 8.32
CA THR A 96 -7.61 -2.94 7.77
C THR A 96 -8.11 -3.51 6.43
N PRO A 97 -9.34 -3.15 5.99
CA PRO A 97 -9.90 -3.67 4.73
C PRO A 97 -9.26 -3.06 3.47
N GLY A 98 -8.15 -2.38 3.60
CA GLY A 98 -7.37 -1.78 2.52
C GLY A 98 -6.62 -0.56 2.98
N VAL A 99 -5.56 -0.19 2.23
CA VAL A 99 -4.69 0.94 2.60
C VAL A 99 -5.45 2.28 2.54
N VAL A 100 -6.32 2.50 1.54
CA VAL A 100 -7.13 3.74 1.46
C VAL A 100 -8.01 3.92 2.69
N PHE A 101 -8.59 2.83 3.22
CA PHE A 101 -9.33 2.89 4.49
C PHE A 101 -8.40 3.26 5.66
N ALA A 102 -7.20 2.70 5.69
CA ALA A 102 -6.21 3.06 6.72
C ALA A 102 -5.80 4.54 6.65
N LEU A 103 -5.64 5.10 5.45
CA LEU A 103 -5.40 6.53 5.23
C LEU A 103 -6.53 7.39 5.85
N ALA A 104 -7.79 7.02 5.60
CA ALA A 104 -8.95 7.72 6.18
C ALA A 104 -8.95 7.66 7.71
N MET A 105 -8.60 6.50 8.29
CA MET A 105 -8.49 6.35 9.74
C MET A 105 -7.34 7.17 10.32
N ALA A 106 -6.21 7.24 9.63
CA ALA A 106 -5.08 8.07 10.04
C ALA A 106 -5.42 9.57 10.01
N VAL A 107 -6.12 10.05 8.97
CA VAL A 107 -6.62 11.43 8.92
C VAL A 107 -7.48 11.75 10.16
N LYS A 108 -8.41 10.86 10.50
CA LYS A 108 -9.29 11.05 11.67
C LYS A 108 -8.56 10.92 13.01
N ALA A 109 -7.55 10.05 13.09
CA ALA A 109 -6.82 9.77 14.33
C ALA A 109 -5.86 10.88 14.71
N TYR A 110 -5.24 11.53 13.72
CA TYR A 110 -4.09 12.40 13.97
C TYR A 110 -4.33 13.87 13.61
N THR A 111 -5.51 14.20 13.06
CA THR A 111 -5.88 15.58 12.70
C THR A 111 -7.29 15.91 13.14
N ALA A 112 -7.57 17.22 13.31
CA ALA A 112 -8.89 17.77 13.48
C ALA A 112 -9.45 18.30 12.13
N PRO A 113 -10.78 18.49 11.99
CA PRO A 113 -11.35 19.18 10.85
C PRO A 113 -10.68 20.54 10.59
N GLY A 114 -10.31 20.82 9.35
CA GLY A 114 -9.59 22.04 8.95
C GLY A 114 -8.06 21.96 9.06
N ASP A 115 -7.50 20.97 9.75
CA ASP A 115 -6.04 20.78 9.77
C ASP A 115 -5.48 20.50 8.39
N ALA A 116 -4.21 20.82 8.20
CA ALA A 116 -3.47 20.58 6.97
C ALA A 116 -2.85 19.17 6.96
N VAL A 117 -3.05 18.47 5.84
CA VAL A 117 -2.37 17.20 5.53
C VAL A 117 -1.57 17.39 4.24
N LEU A 118 -0.28 17.06 4.30
CA LEU A 118 0.65 17.24 3.20
C LEU A 118 0.72 16.00 2.32
N ILE A 119 0.80 16.22 1.01
CA ILE A 119 1.11 15.21 -0.01
C ILE A 119 2.19 15.75 -0.95
N GLN A 120 2.77 14.90 -1.80
CA GLN A 120 3.74 15.30 -2.83
C GLN A 120 3.19 14.97 -4.22
N SER A 121 2.56 15.96 -4.88
CA SER A 121 1.96 15.76 -6.22
C SER A 121 3.01 15.82 -7.36
N PRO A 122 2.76 15.09 -8.50
CA PRO A 122 1.62 14.20 -8.72
C PRO A 122 1.71 12.91 -7.89
N VAL A 123 0.61 12.51 -7.28
CA VAL A 123 0.53 11.34 -6.42
C VAL A 123 -0.80 10.60 -6.64
N TYR A 124 -0.92 9.41 -6.15
CA TYR A 124 -2.13 8.61 -6.18
C TYR A 124 -3.35 9.43 -5.71
N TYR A 125 -4.31 9.63 -6.64
CA TYR A 125 -5.40 10.59 -6.45
C TYR A 125 -6.25 10.38 -5.18
N PRO A 126 -6.46 9.14 -4.66
CA PRO A 126 -7.19 8.96 -3.42
C PRO A 126 -6.55 9.60 -2.19
N PHE A 127 -5.26 9.98 -2.24
CA PHE A 127 -4.65 10.73 -1.14
C PHE A 127 -5.37 12.06 -0.91
N SER A 128 -5.55 12.85 -1.98
CA SER A 128 -6.25 14.13 -1.88
C SER A 128 -7.73 13.96 -1.57
N GLU A 129 -8.39 12.98 -2.18
CA GLU A 129 -9.81 12.69 -1.93
C GLU A 129 -10.06 12.34 -0.45
N VAL A 130 -9.30 11.38 0.10
CA VAL A 130 -9.43 10.97 1.50
C VAL A 130 -9.23 12.14 2.46
N ILE A 131 -8.28 13.03 2.18
CA ILE A 131 -8.04 14.22 3.01
C ILE A 131 -9.25 15.17 2.96
N ALA A 132 -9.69 15.52 1.74
CA ALA A 132 -10.78 16.47 1.52
C ALA A 132 -12.12 15.93 2.04
N ASP A 133 -12.46 14.69 1.73
CA ASP A 133 -13.72 14.04 2.14
C ASP A 133 -13.84 13.90 3.66
N ASN A 134 -12.71 13.88 4.37
CA ASN A 134 -12.70 13.92 5.82
C ASN A 134 -12.61 15.35 6.40
N GLY A 135 -12.80 16.40 5.59
CA GLY A 135 -12.86 17.80 6.02
C GLY A 135 -11.51 18.40 6.44
N ARG A 136 -10.40 17.87 5.89
CA ARG A 136 -9.04 18.41 6.09
C ARG A 136 -8.59 19.16 4.84
N ARG A 137 -7.60 20.04 5.01
CA ARG A 137 -7.01 20.80 3.89
C ARG A 137 -5.88 19.99 3.26
N VAL A 138 -5.92 19.86 1.94
CA VAL A 138 -4.81 19.28 1.17
C VAL A 138 -3.74 20.35 0.98
N VAL A 139 -2.53 20.07 1.41
CA VAL A 139 -1.33 20.86 1.14
C VAL A 139 -0.41 20.02 0.25
N SER A 140 0.09 20.59 -0.83
CA SER A 140 0.97 19.86 -1.75
C SER A 140 2.34 20.51 -1.81
N SER A 141 3.38 19.72 -1.55
CA SER A 141 4.74 20.01 -1.98
C SER A 141 4.96 19.29 -3.32
N THR A 142 5.02 20.06 -4.40
CA THR A 142 5.02 19.50 -5.76
C THR A 142 6.38 18.94 -6.12
N LEU A 143 6.40 17.69 -6.60
CA LEU A 143 7.62 17.09 -7.13
C LEU A 143 8.10 17.82 -8.37
N VAL A 144 9.40 17.97 -8.51
CA VAL A 144 10.04 18.66 -9.64
C VAL A 144 10.54 17.64 -10.65
N LEU A 145 10.17 17.80 -11.91
CA LEU A 145 10.74 17.00 -12.99
C LEU A 145 12.13 17.55 -13.34
N GLY A 146 13.18 16.77 -13.10
CA GLY A 146 14.54 17.13 -13.40
C GLY A 146 14.93 16.91 -14.88
N ASP A 147 16.10 17.41 -15.27
CA ASP A 147 16.68 17.24 -16.61
C ASP A 147 17.01 15.76 -16.92
N ASP A 148 17.08 14.92 -15.90
CA ASP A 148 17.24 13.46 -16.00
C ASP A 148 15.93 12.71 -16.30
N ASN A 149 14.84 13.43 -16.57
CA ASN A 149 13.48 12.92 -16.75
C ASN A 149 12.95 12.14 -15.53
N ARG A 150 13.40 12.48 -14.33
CA ARG A 150 12.89 11.93 -13.08
C ARG A 150 12.28 13.01 -12.21
N TYR A 151 11.31 12.59 -11.44
CA TYR A 151 10.74 13.46 -10.41
C TYR A 151 11.62 13.45 -9.17
N HIS A 152 11.83 14.61 -8.56
CA HIS A 152 12.60 14.83 -7.35
C HIS A 152 11.75 15.54 -6.30
N MET A 153 12.06 15.31 -5.02
CA MET A 153 11.48 16.04 -3.92
C MET A 153 12.10 17.44 -3.84
N ASP A 154 11.28 18.48 -3.75
CA ASP A 154 11.73 19.81 -3.39
C ASP A 154 11.72 19.94 -1.86
N VAL A 155 12.87 19.69 -1.24
CA VAL A 155 13.03 19.70 0.22
C VAL A 155 12.79 21.10 0.80
N ALA A 156 13.14 22.16 0.06
CA ALA A 156 12.94 23.53 0.52
C ALA A 156 11.45 23.92 0.52
N ASP A 157 10.71 23.59 -0.55
CA ASP A 157 9.27 23.77 -0.60
C ASP A 157 8.56 22.91 0.44
N PHE A 158 9.02 21.66 0.63
CA PHE A 158 8.48 20.76 1.67
C PHE A 158 8.59 21.39 3.06
N GLU A 159 9.77 21.89 3.42
CA GLU A 159 9.98 22.57 4.71
C GLU A 159 9.15 23.83 4.85
N GLU A 160 9.06 24.67 3.79
CA GLU A 160 8.22 25.87 3.78
C GLU A 160 6.75 25.51 4.05
N LYS A 161 6.21 24.47 3.38
CA LYS A 161 4.83 24.02 3.58
C LYS A 161 4.59 23.52 5.00
N LEU A 162 5.53 22.76 5.59
CA LEU A 162 5.41 22.31 6.97
C LEU A 162 5.23 23.50 7.93
N LYS A 163 6.03 24.56 7.74
CA LYS A 163 5.99 25.78 8.59
C LYS A 163 4.74 26.61 8.36
N ALA A 164 4.51 27.01 7.09
CA ALA A 164 3.50 27.98 6.74
C ALA A 164 2.07 27.45 6.95
N GLU A 165 1.84 26.15 6.72
CA GLU A 165 0.52 25.53 6.75
C GLU A 165 0.21 24.82 8.07
N ASN A 166 1.15 24.78 9.01
CA ASN A 166 1.01 24.06 10.28
C ASN A 166 0.56 22.59 10.07
N VAL A 167 1.26 21.90 9.19
CA VAL A 167 0.96 20.52 8.79
C VAL A 167 1.00 19.59 10.00
N LYS A 168 0.02 18.70 10.11
CA LYS A 168 -0.08 17.70 11.19
C LYS A 168 0.22 16.29 10.73
N LEU A 169 -0.03 16.01 9.47
CA LEU A 169 0.08 14.67 8.89
C LEU A 169 0.69 14.79 7.48
N PHE A 170 1.58 13.89 7.14
CA PHE A 170 2.14 13.75 5.80
C PHE A 170 1.85 12.35 5.24
N PHE A 171 1.31 12.28 4.03
CA PHE A 171 1.16 11.04 3.27
C PHE A 171 2.33 10.86 2.33
N LEU A 172 3.23 9.96 2.69
CA LEU A 172 4.36 9.53 1.87
C LEU A 172 3.94 8.35 1.00
N CYS A 173 4.11 8.47 -0.32
CA CYS A 173 3.95 7.36 -1.27
C CYS A 173 5.33 6.76 -1.56
N ASN A 174 5.60 5.53 -1.14
CA ASN A 174 6.93 4.94 -1.16
C ASN A 174 6.90 3.42 -1.45
N PRO A 175 7.17 2.96 -2.67
CA PRO A 175 7.47 3.72 -3.90
C PRO A 175 6.35 4.64 -4.39
N HIS A 176 6.71 5.68 -5.14
CA HIS A 176 5.81 6.76 -5.49
C HIS A 176 5.03 6.50 -6.79
N ASN A 177 3.73 6.36 -6.66
CA ASN A 177 2.76 6.24 -7.74
C ASN A 177 2.12 7.62 -8.02
N PRO A 178 2.03 8.14 -9.25
CA PRO A 178 2.28 7.46 -10.52
C PRO A 178 3.68 7.65 -11.12
N VAL A 179 4.57 8.41 -10.48
CA VAL A 179 5.84 8.83 -11.08
C VAL A 179 6.90 7.73 -11.16
N GLY A 180 6.63 6.56 -10.56
CA GLY A 180 7.50 5.38 -10.65
C GLY A 180 8.85 5.54 -9.91
N ARG A 181 8.92 6.43 -8.89
CA ARG A 181 10.13 6.64 -8.10
C ARG A 181 10.22 5.67 -6.93
N VAL A 182 11.38 5.03 -6.80
CA VAL A 182 11.85 4.42 -5.55
C VAL A 182 12.77 5.45 -4.90
N TRP A 183 12.37 5.97 -3.76
CA TRP A 183 13.11 7.00 -3.06
C TRP A 183 14.37 6.44 -2.42
N THR A 184 15.47 7.17 -2.50
CA THR A 184 16.72 6.78 -1.84
C THR A 184 16.64 7.03 -0.33
N LYS A 185 17.53 6.39 0.41
CA LYS A 185 17.65 6.63 1.85
C LYS A 185 17.93 8.09 2.17
N GLU A 186 18.72 8.76 1.34
CA GLU A 186 19.09 10.17 1.50
C GLU A 186 17.87 11.08 1.27
N GLU A 187 17.07 10.83 0.22
CA GLU A 187 15.83 11.58 -0.07
C GLU A 187 14.84 11.42 1.09
N LEU A 188 14.62 10.19 1.55
CA LEU A 188 13.72 9.90 2.68
C LEU A 188 14.23 10.48 3.99
N THR A 189 15.55 10.52 4.19
CA THR A 189 16.16 11.12 5.38
C THR A 189 15.95 12.62 5.40
N ALA A 190 16.11 13.30 4.27
CA ALA A 190 15.93 14.74 4.19
C ALA A 190 14.52 15.20 4.63
N ILE A 191 13.47 14.52 4.15
CA ILE A 191 12.09 14.85 4.54
C ILE A 191 11.73 14.29 5.92
N GLY A 192 12.27 13.14 6.31
CA GLY A 192 12.01 12.50 7.60
C GLY A 192 12.54 13.33 8.77
N ASP A 193 13.74 13.90 8.65
CA ASP A 193 14.31 14.78 9.67
C ASP A 193 13.45 16.04 9.86
N LEU A 194 12.89 16.59 8.78
CA LEU A 194 11.94 17.70 8.85
C LEU A 194 10.63 17.28 9.53
N CYS A 195 10.09 16.09 9.23
CA CYS A 195 8.89 15.61 9.92
C CYS A 195 9.12 15.46 11.42
N VAL A 196 10.27 14.95 11.86
CA VAL A 196 10.65 14.88 13.29
C VAL A 196 10.76 16.28 13.87
N GLN A 197 11.49 17.18 13.20
CA GLN A 197 11.72 18.55 13.65
C GLN A 197 10.42 19.34 13.87
N TYR A 198 9.44 19.17 12.97
CA TYR A 198 8.15 19.88 13.03
C TYR A 198 7.03 19.10 13.69
N GLY A 199 7.30 17.92 14.26
CA GLY A 199 6.33 17.09 14.96
C GLY A 199 5.20 16.58 14.07
N VAL A 200 5.51 16.26 12.80
CA VAL A 200 4.55 15.77 11.79
C VAL A 200 4.51 14.25 11.82
N THR A 201 3.32 13.68 11.95
CA THR A 201 3.12 12.24 11.80
C THR A 201 3.19 11.85 10.32
N VAL A 202 3.81 10.72 10.02
CA VAL A 202 3.97 10.22 8.64
C VAL A 202 3.13 8.96 8.43
N VAL A 203 2.29 8.94 7.40
CA VAL A 203 1.73 7.70 6.88
C VAL A 203 2.52 7.32 5.63
N SER A 204 3.31 6.26 5.74
CA SER A 204 4.08 5.72 4.63
C SER A 204 3.28 4.62 3.94
N ASP A 205 2.74 4.94 2.76
CA ASP A 205 2.07 3.96 1.91
C ASP A 205 3.12 3.20 1.09
N GLU A 206 3.42 1.99 1.55
CA GLU A 206 4.45 1.12 0.98
C GLU A 206 3.85 -0.07 0.21
N ILE A 207 2.61 0.05 -0.24
CA ILE A 207 1.87 -1.00 -0.94
C ILE A 207 2.56 -1.49 -2.23
N HIS A 208 3.43 -0.67 -2.82
CA HIS A 208 4.22 -0.98 -4.00
C HIS A 208 5.66 -1.42 -3.69
N GLY A 209 6.02 -1.63 -2.43
CA GLY A 209 7.36 -1.97 -1.98
C GLY A 209 7.98 -3.20 -2.65
N ASP A 210 7.14 -4.14 -3.10
CA ASP A 210 7.58 -5.37 -3.77
C ASP A 210 7.88 -5.17 -5.28
N PHE A 211 7.55 -4.01 -5.90
CA PHE A 211 7.75 -3.74 -7.33
C PHE A 211 8.99 -2.89 -7.58
N ILE A 212 10.16 -3.43 -7.27
CA ILE A 212 11.43 -2.71 -7.43
C ILE A 212 12.19 -3.24 -8.64
N PHE A 213 12.28 -2.42 -9.69
CA PHE A 213 13.02 -2.78 -10.91
C PHE A 213 14.46 -2.30 -10.89
N LYS A 214 14.77 -1.28 -10.09
CA LYS A 214 16.12 -0.74 -9.90
C LYS A 214 16.26 -0.10 -8.52
N GLY A 215 17.35 -0.38 -7.83
CA GLY A 215 17.60 0.08 -6.46
C GLY A 215 17.00 -0.87 -5.42
N GLU A 216 16.71 -0.34 -4.23
CA GLU A 216 16.17 -1.08 -3.11
C GLU A 216 15.07 -0.25 -2.43
N HIS A 217 13.97 -0.90 -2.05
CA HIS A 217 12.96 -0.26 -1.22
C HIS A 217 13.51 -0.01 0.18
N GLN A 218 13.28 1.20 0.67
CA GLN A 218 13.60 1.58 2.05
C GLN A 218 12.31 1.70 2.84
N VAL A 219 12.09 0.83 3.81
CA VAL A 219 10.99 0.99 4.78
C VAL A 219 11.26 2.26 5.58
N PHE A 220 10.39 3.27 5.44
CA PHE A 220 10.63 4.59 6.03
C PHE A 220 10.85 4.53 7.54
N ALA A 221 10.03 3.77 8.25
CA ALA A 221 10.13 3.58 9.69
C ALA A 221 11.46 2.92 10.14
N ALA A 222 12.13 2.18 9.24
CA ALA A 222 13.37 1.46 9.56
C ALA A 222 14.64 2.30 9.37
N ILE A 223 14.53 3.50 8.80
CA ILE A 223 15.71 4.33 8.47
C ILE A 223 16.38 4.88 9.73
N LYS A 224 15.60 5.40 10.68
CA LYS A 224 16.04 5.91 11.98
C LYS A 224 15.02 5.56 13.07
N LYS A 225 15.48 5.48 14.31
CA LYS A 225 14.59 5.19 15.46
C LYS A 225 13.51 6.26 15.62
N GLU A 226 13.86 7.52 15.40
CA GLU A 226 12.94 8.66 15.48
C GLU A 226 11.81 8.57 14.45
N TYR A 227 12.07 7.96 13.28
CA TYR A 227 11.05 7.76 12.25
C TYR A 227 10.08 6.65 12.63
N GLU A 228 10.56 5.59 13.31
CA GLU A 228 9.68 4.55 13.85
C GLU A 228 8.61 5.15 14.78
N ASP A 229 8.99 6.16 15.57
CA ASP A 229 8.11 6.77 16.57
C ASP A 229 7.02 7.69 15.97
N ILE A 230 7.18 8.15 14.72
CA ILE A 230 6.23 9.06 14.05
C ILE A 230 5.49 8.40 12.88
N THR A 231 5.76 7.13 12.58
CA THR A 231 5.30 6.50 11.32
C THR A 231 4.17 5.50 11.52
N ILE A 232 3.24 5.56 10.56
CA ILE A 232 2.26 4.53 10.26
C ILE A 232 2.67 3.92 8.92
N THR A 233 3.21 2.69 8.93
CA THR A 233 3.61 1.97 7.72
C THR A 233 2.44 1.14 7.20
N CYS A 234 2.04 1.36 5.95
CA CYS A 234 0.93 0.67 5.29
C CYS A 234 1.45 -0.29 4.23
N THR A 235 1.16 -1.59 4.37
CA THR A 235 1.49 -2.63 3.40
C THR A 235 0.28 -3.48 3.09
N ALA A 236 0.28 -4.20 1.97
CA ALA A 236 -0.80 -5.12 1.62
C ALA A 236 -0.34 -6.13 0.56
N PRO A 237 -0.90 -7.37 0.56
CA PRO A 237 -0.63 -8.35 -0.49
C PRO A 237 -1.37 -8.04 -1.80
N SER A 238 -2.25 -7.04 -1.79
CA SER A 238 -3.21 -6.77 -2.86
C SER A 238 -2.56 -6.44 -4.20
N LYS A 239 -1.43 -5.76 -4.21
CA LYS A 239 -0.67 -5.46 -5.43
C LYS A 239 0.27 -6.60 -5.78
N THR A 240 1.05 -7.08 -4.82
CA THR A 240 2.05 -8.12 -4.99
C THR A 240 1.47 -9.42 -5.55
N PHE A 241 0.30 -9.84 -5.04
CA PHE A 241 -0.32 -11.12 -5.37
C PHE A 241 -1.68 -11.00 -6.08
N ASN A 242 -2.02 -9.82 -6.61
CA ASN A 242 -3.29 -9.58 -7.31
C ASN A 242 -4.54 -9.88 -6.43
N LEU A 243 -4.51 -9.48 -5.17
CA LEU A 243 -5.52 -9.82 -4.15
C LEU A 243 -6.37 -8.61 -3.71
N ALA A 244 -6.58 -7.61 -4.57
CA ALA A 244 -7.28 -6.38 -4.20
C ALA A 244 -8.69 -6.63 -3.61
N SER A 245 -9.45 -7.54 -4.20
CA SER A 245 -10.81 -7.89 -3.74
C SER A 245 -10.84 -8.66 -2.41
N MET A 246 -9.70 -9.15 -1.92
CA MET A 246 -9.63 -9.80 -0.60
C MET A 246 -9.67 -8.81 0.56
N MET A 247 -9.58 -7.51 0.27
CA MET A 247 -9.74 -6.41 1.23
C MET A 247 -8.92 -6.61 2.50
N MET A 248 -7.61 -6.78 2.33
CA MET A 248 -6.65 -7.01 3.41
C MET A 248 -5.46 -6.08 3.29
N SER A 249 -5.12 -5.39 4.37
CA SER A 249 -3.86 -4.65 4.52
C SER A 249 -3.31 -4.73 5.93
N ASN A 250 -2.00 -4.59 6.03
CA ASN A 250 -1.21 -4.70 7.25
C ASN A 250 -0.63 -3.32 7.58
N ILE A 251 -1.03 -2.78 8.71
CA ILE A 251 -0.65 -1.45 9.17
C ILE A 251 0.22 -1.62 10.41
N PHE A 252 1.44 -1.11 10.36
CA PHE A 252 2.37 -1.20 11.47
C PHE A 252 2.55 0.17 12.12
N ILE A 253 2.34 0.23 13.43
CA ILE A 253 2.48 1.45 14.24
C ILE A 253 3.26 1.11 15.50
N ALA A 254 4.54 1.46 15.53
CA ALA A 254 5.42 1.14 16.65
C ALA A 254 5.08 1.96 17.90
N ASN A 255 4.83 3.26 17.74
CA ASN A 255 4.48 4.16 18.82
C ASN A 255 3.12 3.78 19.46
N PRO A 256 3.08 3.44 20.76
CA PRO A 256 1.86 2.97 21.41
C PRO A 256 0.76 4.03 21.50
N GLU A 257 1.11 5.32 21.58
CA GLU A 257 0.12 6.41 21.63
C GLU A 257 -0.55 6.61 20.27
N LEU A 258 0.25 6.62 19.19
CA LEU A 258 -0.29 6.68 17.83
C LEU A 258 -1.16 5.45 17.55
N ARG A 259 -0.69 4.27 17.94
CA ARG A 259 -1.42 3.00 17.77
C ARG A 259 -2.76 3.02 18.53
N ALA A 260 -2.81 3.52 19.75
CA ALA A 260 -4.05 3.64 20.51
C ALA A 260 -5.05 4.61 19.86
N LYS A 261 -4.58 5.76 19.35
CA LYS A 261 -5.41 6.72 18.62
C LYS A 261 -5.98 6.09 17.34
N PHE A 262 -5.17 5.35 16.59
CA PHE A 262 -5.61 4.68 15.37
C PHE A 262 -6.67 3.61 15.67
N ARG A 263 -6.44 2.74 16.66
CA ARG A 263 -7.40 1.71 17.11
C ARG A 263 -8.74 2.33 17.50
N LYS A 264 -8.72 3.45 18.24
CA LYS A 264 -9.95 4.16 18.61
C LYS A 264 -10.77 4.60 17.38
N GLN A 265 -10.13 4.98 16.27
CA GLN A 265 -10.86 5.34 15.05
C GLN A 265 -11.40 4.12 14.32
N LEU A 266 -10.71 2.99 14.35
CA LEU A 266 -11.24 1.73 13.83
C LEU A 266 -12.49 1.29 14.59
N ASP A 267 -12.44 1.34 15.92
CA ASP A 267 -13.59 1.00 16.78
C ASP A 267 -14.78 1.91 16.47
N ALA A 268 -14.53 3.22 16.33
CA ALA A 268 -15.56 4.20 15.99
C ALA A 268 -16.14 3.98 14.57
N ALA A 269 -15.36 3.42 13.65
CA ALA A 269 -15.83 3.04 12.30
C ALA A 269 -16.54 1.70 12.28
N GLY A 270 -16.67 0.99 13.42
CA GLY A 270 -17.31 -0.32 13.52
C GLY A 270 -16.48 -1.46 12.90
N THR A 271 -15.19 -1.26 12.67
CA THR A 271 -14.31 -2.27 12.07
C THR A 271 -13.55 -3.00 13.16
N SER A 272 -13.93 -4.24 13.45
CA SER A 272 -13.28 -5.08 14.48
C SER A 272 -12.64 -6.34 13.91
N GLN A 273 -13.25 -6.97 12.92
CA GLN A 273 -12.72 -8.18 12.27
C GLN A 273 -12.76 -8.02 10.74
N LEU A 274 -11.88 -8.75 10.08
CA LEU A 274 -11.84 -8.83 8.61
C LEU A 274 -12.33 -10.18 8.11
N GLY A 275 -12.67 -10.24 6.81
CA GLY A 275 -13.16 -11.45 6.19
C GLY A 275 -12.10 -12.56 6.22
N VAL A 276 -12.51 -13.76 6.62
CA VAL A 276 -11.62 -14.93 6.74
C VAL A 276 -10.89 -15.27 5.45
N MET A 277 -11.51 -15.04 4.29
CA MET A 277 -10.87 -15.30 2.99
C MET A 277 -9.66 -14.38 2.76
N GLY A 278 -9.77 -13.13 3.17
CA GLY A 278 -8.63 -12.19 3.13
C GLY A 278 -7.49 -12.60 4.05
N LEU A 279 -7.79 -13.07 5.26
CA LEU A 279 -6.78 -13.57 6.20
C LEU A 279 -6.03 -14.78 5.60
N VAL A 280 -6.77 -15.78 5.10
CA VAL A 280 -6.20 -16.99 4.48
C VAL A 280 -5.37 -16.65 3.26
N ALA A 281 -5.87 -15.77 2.37
CA ALA A 281 -5.16 -15.34 1.18
C ALA A 281 -3.83 -14.65 1.53
N CYS A 282 -3.85 -13.71 2.48
CA CYS A 282 -2.66 -12.95 2.89
C CYS A 282 -1.60 -13.85 3.54
N GLU A 283 -2.00 -14.70 4.49
CA GLU A 283 -1.09 -15.64 5.17
C GLU A 283 -0.45 -16.61 4.16
N THR A 284 -1.26 -17.16 3.25
CA THR A 284 -0.76 -18.10 2.24
C THR A 284 0.15 -17.41 1.24
N ALA A 285 -0.19 -16.19 0.80
CA ALA A 285 0.62 -15.41 -0.12
C ALA A 285 2.04 -15.20 0.41
N TYR A 286 2.18 -14.74 1.64
CA TYR A 286 3.48 -14.45 2.23
C TYR A 286 4.28 -15.68 2.65
N ASN A 287 3.61 -16.82 2.90
CA ASN A 287 4.28 -18.09 3.24
C ASN A 287 4.68 -18.90 2.01
N LYS A 288 3.91 -18.84 0.91
CA LYS A 288 4.05 -19.80 -0.21
C LYS A 288 4.10 -19.16 -1.59
N GLY A 289 3.91 -17.84 -1.69
CA GLY A 289 3.81 -17.14 -2.97
C GLY A 289 5.15 -16.74 -3.60
N GLU A 290 6.28 -17.08 -2.99
CA GLU A 290 7.63 -16.64 -3.41
C GLU A 290 7.92 -16.94 -4.88
N GLU A 291 7.77 -18.20 -5.29
CA GLU A 291 8.05 -18.67 -6.67
C GLU A 291 7.18 -17.91 -7.69
N TRP A 292 5.91 -17.74 -7.40
CA TRP A 292 5.00 -16.99 -8.26
C TRP A 292 5.38 -15.51 -8.33
N TYR A 293 5.70 -14.91 -7.21
CA TYR A 293 6.11 -13.49 -7.12
C TYR A 293 7.37 -13.21 -7.94
N GLU A 294 8.41 -14.03 -7.81
CA GLU A 294 9.66 -13.86 -8.55
C GLU A 294 9.43 -13.98 -10.06
N ALA A 295 8.65 -14.97 -10.49
CA ALA A 295 8.31 -15.18 -11.89
C ALA A 295 7.47 -14.01 -12.44
N MET A 296 6.45 -13.56 -11.71
CA MET A 296 5.60 -12.42 -12.05
C MET A 296 6.43 -11.14 -12.16
N LEU A 297 7.28 -10.86 -11.18
CA LEU A 297 8.11 -9.65 -11.18
C LEU A 297 9.08 -9.64 -12.38
N SER A 298 9.66 -10.79 -12.73
CA SER A 298 10.51 -10.95 -13.91
C SER A 298 9.74 -10.66 -15.19
N TYR A 299 8.51 -11.19 -15.31
CA TYR A 299 7.64 -10.98 -16.48
C TYR A 299 7.23 -9.50 -16.61
N VAL A 300 6.78 -8.86 -15.54
CA VAL A 300 6.39 -7.45 -15.53
C VAL A 300 7.58 -6.54 -15.86
N LYS A 301 8.77 -6.89 -15.38
CA LYS A 301 10.00 -6.15 -15.71
C LYS A 301 10.33 -6.25 -17.20
N ALA A 302 10.16 -7.42 -17.83
CA ALA A 302 10.33 -7.58 -19.27
C ALA A 302 9.31 -6.75 -20.06
N ASN A 303 8.04 -6.70 -19.61
CA ASN A 303 7.00 -5.86 -20.20
C ASN A 303 7.32 -4.36 -20.08
N ALA A 304 7.90 -3.92 -18.97
CA ALA A 304 8.34 -2.53 -18.79
C ALA A 304 9.45 -2.16 -19.79
N GLU A 305 10.40 -3.05 -20.04
CA GLU A 305 11.43 -2.82 -21.07
C GLU A 305 10.86 -2.83 -22.49
N PHE A 306 9.91 -3.72 -22.79
CA PHE A 306 9.20 -3.72 -24.07
C PHE A 306 8.45 -2.40 -24.33
N THR A 307 7.79 -1.86 -23.30
CA THR A 307 7.00 -0.61 -23.42
C THR A 307 7.86 0.61 -23.72
N LYS A 308 9.17 0.56 -23.45
CA LYS A 308 10.11 1.66 -23.75
C LYS A 308 10.56 1.68 -25.23
N GLN A 309 10.31 0.64 -25.99
CA GLN A 309 10.67 0.54 -27.41
C GLN A 309 9.64 1.22 -28.30
#